data_f59278440a4af6ead3b1724977583157
#
_entry.id   f59278440a4af6ead3b1724977583157
#
_cell.length_a   1.000
_cell.length_b   1.000
_cell.length_c   1.000
_cell.angle_alpha   90.00
_cell.angle_beta   90.00
_cell.angle_gamma   90.00
#
_symmetry.space_group_name_H-M   'P 1'
#
loop_
_entity.id
_entity.type
_entity.pdbx_description
1 polymer ?
#
loop_
_entity_poly.entity_id
_entity_poly.type
_entity_poly.pdbx_seq_one_letter_code
_entity_poly.pdbx_strand_id
1 'polypeptide(L)' 'RLFFRSHKSYIINLAMVSKIYPYGRWTYVVKLKGTKQDALITYEKFNEMEEFFAKNNG' A
#
# COMPACT_ATOMS: atom_id res chain seq x y z
N ARG A 1 -9.30 -8.43 6.49
CA ARG A 1 -8.36 -8.31 7.50
C ARG A 1 -7.14 -7.55 7.14
N LEU A 2 -6.37 -7.98 6.15
CA LEU A 2 -5.19 -7.28 5.70
C LEU A 2 -5.45 -6.47 4.44
N PHE A 3 -6.67 -6.05 4.25
CA PHE A 3 -7.01 -5.21 3.12
C PHE A 3 -6.99 -3.76 3.54
N PHE A 4 -6.32 -2.95 2.76
CA PHE A 4 -6.19 -1.54 3.02
C PHE A 4 -6.71 -0.75 1.84
N ARG A 5 -7.60 0.19 2.08
CA ARG A 5 -8.17 1.00 1.02
C ARG A 5 -7.27 2.21 0.78
N SER A 6 -6.44 2.12 -0.25
CA SER A 6 -5.50 3.20 -0.55
C SER A 6 -6.14 4.33 -1.35
N HIS A 7 -7.27 4.04 -1.99
CA HIS A 7 -7.96 5.01 -2.83
C HIS A 7 -9.40 4.51 -2.94
N LYS A 8 -10.34 5.39 -3.28
CA LYS A 8 -11.71 4.93 -3.39
C LYS A 8 -11.91 3.81 -4.40
N SER A 9 -11.01 3.70 -5.37
CA SER A 9 -11.09 2.65 -6.38
C SER A 9 -10.13 1.50 -6.14
N TYR A 10 -9.32 1.57 -5.10
CA TYR A 10 -8.28 0.56 -4.88
C TYR A 10 -8.31 0.04 -3.46
N ILE A 11 -8.27 -1.27 -3.35
CA ILE A 11 -8.10 -1.93 -2.07
C ILE A 11 -6.88 -2.82 -2.21
N ILE A 12 -5.93 -2.65 -1.32
CA ILE A 12 -4.68 -3.39 -1.35
C ILE A 12 -4.70 -4.49 -0.31
N ASN A 13 -4.41 -5.71 -0.76
CA ASN A 13 -4.22 -6.81 0.17
C ASN A 13 -2.78 -6.75 0.66
N LEU A 14 -2.59 -6.35 1.90
CA LEU A 14 -1.26 -6.13 2.44
C LEU A 14 -0.41 -7.40 2.48
N ALA A 15 -1.06 -8.56 2.52
CA ALA A 15 -0.33 -9.81 2.47
C ALA A 15 0.34 -10.04 1.13
N MET A 16 -0.10 -9.33 0.11
CA MET A 16 0.43 -9.49 -1.25
C MET A 16 1.44 -8.42 -1.62
N VAL A 17 1.75 -7.52 -0.71
CA VAL A 17 2.72 -6.47 -1.01
C VAL A 17 4.12 -7.06 -1.10
N SER A 18 4.78 -6.78 -2.21
CA SER A 18 6.13 -7.26 -2.46
C SER A 18 7.16 -6.22 -2.05
N LYS A 19 6.97 -5.00 -2.50
CA LYS A 19 7.85 -3.91 -2.12
C LYS A 19 7.13 -2.58 -2.33
N ILE A 20 7.62 -1.55 -1.67
CA ILE A 20 7.11 -0.20 -1.79
C ILE A 20 8.31 0.72 -1.98
N TYR A 21 8.22 1.65 -2.92
CA TYR A 21 9.30 2.61 -3.10
C TYR A 21 8.74 3.96 -3.53
N PRO A 22 9.50 5.02 -3.28
CA PRO A 22 9.02 6.36 -3.62
C PRO A 22 8.92 6.55 -5.13
N TYR A 23 7.93 7.32 -5.51
CA TYR A 23 7.72 7.64 -6.91
C TYR A 23 7.34 9.11 -7.00
N GLY A 24 8.29 9.94 -7.37
CA GLY A 24 8.06 11.36 -7.34
C GLY A 24 7.95 11.87 -5.91
N ARG A 25 7.26 13.02 -5.79
CA ARG A 25 7.09 13.68 -4.51
C ARG A 25 5.76 13.24 -3.91
N TRP A 26 5.64 12.94 -2.74
CA TRP A 26 4.36 12.65 -2.06
C TRP A 26 3.62 11.42 -2.58
N THR A 27 4.30 10.55 -3.33
CA THR A 27 3.66 9.37 -3.90
C THR A 27 4.57 8.17 -3.74
N TYR A 28 3.97 6.99 -3.56
CA TYR A 28 4.69 5.73 -3.47
C TYR A 28 4.09 4.73 -4.43
N VAL A 29 4.94 3.84 -4.94
CA VAL A 29 4.50 2.71 -5.75
C VAL A 29 4.50 1.47 -4.87
N VAL A 30 3.39 0.75 -4.88
CA VAL A 30 3.25 -0.50 -4.15
C VAL A 30 3.23 -1.62 -5.16
N LYS A 31 4.21 -2.50 -5.11
CA LYS A 31 4.27 -3.65 -5.98
C LYS A 31 3.63 -4.84 -5.29
N LEU A 32 2.78 -5.54 -6.03
CA LEU A 32 2.03 -6.66 -5.50
C LEU A 32 2.50 -7.96 -6.12
N LYS A 33 2.50 -9.02 -5.33
CA LYS A 33 2.85 -10.34 -5.82
C LYS A 33 1.76 -10.88 -6.73
N GLY A 34 2.17 -11.62 -7.73
CA GLY A 34 1.21 -12.31 -8.59
C GLY A 34 0.51 -11.44 -9.60
N THR A 35 0.90 -10.19 -9.72
CA THR A 35 0.32 -9.31 -10.73
C THR A 35 1.40 -8.37 -11.22
N LYS A 36 1.24 -7.92 -12.45
CA LYS A 36 2.14 -6.94 -13.02
C LYS A 36 1.70 -5.52 -12.76
N GLN A 37 0.51 -5.35 -12.21
CA GLN A 37 0.00 -4.03 -11.94
C GLN A 37 0.52 -3.53 -10.60
N ASP A 38 0.89 -2.26 -10.59
CA ASP A 38 1.33 -1.61 -9.37
C ASP A 38 0.24 -0.65 -8.91
N ALA A 39 0.20 -0.40 -7.62
CA ALA A 39 -0.72 0.57 -7.07
C ALA A 39 0.06 1.81 -6.68
N LEU A 40 -0.54 2.97 -6.90
CA LEU A 40 0.03 4.23 -6.45
C LEU A 40 -0.73 4.70 -5.23
N ILE A 41 -0.01 5.13 -4.21
CA ILE A 41 -0.64 5.66 -3.01
C ILE A 41 0.02 6.98 -2.66
N THR A 42 -0.75 7.85 -2.03
CA THR A 42 -0.22 9.12 -1.58
C THR A 42 0.61 8.94 -0.32
N TYR A 43 1.40 9.94 0.00
CA TYR A 43 2.20 9.95 1.20
C TYR A 43 1.32 9.77 2.45
N GLU A 44 0.18 10.44 2.47
CA GLU A 44 -0.74 10.32 3.60
C GLU A 44 -1.27 8.91 3.74
N LYS A 45 -1.65 8.31 2.62
CA LYS A 45 -2.15 6.94 2.64
C LYS A 45 -1.05 5.95 3.01
N PHE A 46 0.17 6.24 2.60
CA PHE A 46 1.29 5.40 2.99
C PHE A 46 1.45 5.37 4.51
N ASN A 47 1.36 6.54 5.14
CA ASN A 47 1.46 6.61 6.60
C ASN A 47 0.33 5.86 7.28
N GLU A 48 -0.89 5.98 6.74
CA GLU A 48 -2.03 5.24 7.28
C GLU A 48 -1.81 3.74 7.15
N MET A 49 -1.26 3.34 6.03
CA MET A 49 -1.00 1.92 5.78
C MET A 49 0.03 1.38 6.77
N GLU A 50 1.06 2.15 7.06
CA GLU A 50 2.06 1.74 8.02
C GLU A 50 1.46 1.58 9.41
N GLU A 51 0.61 2.50 9.81
CA GLU A 51 -0.06 2.39 11.11
C GLU A 51 -0.96 1.18 11.16
N PHE A 52 -1.70 0.96 10.09
CA PHE A 52 -2.59 -0.16 10.00
C PHE A 52 -1.82 -1.47 10.11
N PHE A 53 -0.71 -1.53 9.41
CA PHE A 53 0.14 -2.72 9.41
C PHE A 53 0.73 -2.97 10.79
N ALA A 54 1.17 -1.93 11.45
CA ALA A 54 1.74 -2.04 12.79
C ALA A 54 0.71 -2.56 13.79
N LYS A 55 -0.51 -2.05 13.69
CA LYS A 55 -1.58 -2.47 14.60
C LYS A 55 -1.95 -3.92 14.42
N ASN A 56 -1.94 -4.39 13.18
CA ASN A 56 -2.39 -5.74 12.90
C ASN A 56 -1.25 -6.75 12.93
N ASN A 57 -0.04 -6.27 13.06
CA ASN A 57 1.13 -7.12 13.05
C ASN A 57 1.83 -7.17 14.39
N GLY A 58 1.48 -6.28 15.24
CA GLY A 58 2.10 -6.18 16.54
C GLY A 58 1.35 -6.93 17.59
#